data_1f15c794db90266df38d23f4bc5f08ce
#
_entry.id   1f15c794db90266df38d23f4bc5f08ce
#
_cell.length_a   1.000
_cell.length_b   1.000
_cell.length_c   1.000
_cell.angle_alpha   90.00
_cell.angle_beta   90.00
_cell.angle_gamma   90.00
#
_symmetry.space_group_name_H-M   'P 1'
#
loop_
_entity.id
_entity.type
_entity.pdbx_description
1 polymer ?
#
loop_
_entity_poly.entity_id
_entity_poly.type
_entity_poly.pdbx_seq_one_letter_code
_entity_poly.pdbx_strand_id
1 'polypeptide(L)'
;MSAAEGPLVVGVDTSTQSTKALVVDAATGQVVARGQAPHTVSSGAGRESDPRQWWDALSEALRQCGDAAREAAAVSIGGQQHGLVTLDERGEPVRPAMLWNDVRSAPQARRLIEELGGPKAWAERTGSVPGASFTVTKWAWLAEHEPEALRATKAVRLPHDYLTERLTGEGTTDRGDASGTGWWASATESYDSEILAHVGLDPALLPRVVRPGEVAGTVRDGHDLPFSKGTLVAPGTGDNAAAALGLGLRPGTPVMSLGTSGTVYAVSKRRPADPTGTVAGFADAHGDWLPLACTLNCTLAVDRVAALLNLDREAVEPVSGVTLLPYLDGERTPNLPNASGLLHGLRHDTTGGQLLQAAYDGAVQALLGALDLVLDADADRSAPLLLIGGGAQGTAWQQTVRRLSGRPVQVPEAKELVALGAAAQAAGLLTGEDPGAVARRWNTTAGPVLEAVERDDETLARIAGVLSDAAPLLERGTSEK
;
A
#
# COMPACT_ATOMS: atom_id res chain seq x y z
N MET A 1 -19.95 18.23 21.53
CA MET A 1 -19.84 16.99 20.74
C MET A 1 -21.28 16.57 20.42
N SER A 2 -21.64 16.40 19.14
CA SER A 2 -22.93 15.82 18.75
C SER A 2 -22.96 14.37 19.25
N ALA A 3 -24.11 13.92 19.78
CA ALA A 3 -24.29 12.52 20.13
C ALA A 3 -24.17 11.68 18.86
N ALA A 4 -23.57 10.49 18.94
CA ALA A 4 -23.50 9.55 17.83
C ALA A 4 -24.92 9.16 17.41
N GLU A 5 -25.18 9.09 16.12
CA GLU A 5 -26.49 8.72 15.55
C GLU A 5 -26.62 7.20 15.36
N GLY A 6 -25.47 6.49 15.30
CA GLY A 6 -25.39 5.05 15.11
C GLY A 6 -24.42 4.36 16.08
N PRO A 7 -24.27 3.03 15.96
CA PRO A 7 -23.26 2.30 16.74
C PRO A 7 -21.85 2.79 16.40
N LEU A 8 -20.97 2.78 17.41
CA LEU A 8 -19.58 3.13 17.22
C LEU A 8 -18.78 1.91 16.72
N VAL A 9 -17.85 2.17 15.83
CA VAL A 9 -16.87 1.18 15.35
C VAL A 9 -15.47 1.74 15.45
N VAL A 10 -14.48 0.85 15.54
CA VAL A 10 -13.06 1.22 15.53
C VAL A 10 -12.40 0.74 14.25
N GLY A 11 -11.74 1.68 13.57
CA GLY A 11 -10.81 1.37 12.50
C GLY A 11 -9.38 1.69 12.91
N VAL A 12 -8.48 0.76 12.66
CA VAL A 12 -7.05 0.86 13.02
C VAL A 12 -6.20 0.89 11.75
N ASP A 13 -5.16 1.71 11.76
CA ASP A 13 -4.05 1.73 10.80
C ASP A 13 -2.76 1.44 11.56
N THR A 14 -2.18 0.24 11.39
CA THR A 14 -0.86 -0.08 11.90
C THR A 14 0.16 -0.01 10.77
N SER A 15 0.65 1.19 10.51
CA SER A 15 1.64 1.49 9.48
C SER A 15 3.08 1.23 9.95
N THR A 16 4.09 1.59 9.16
CA THR A 16 5.50 1.25 9.46
C THR A 16 6.04 1.90 10.73
N GLN A 17 5.58 3.10 11.09
CA GLN A 17 6.17 3.89 12.18
C GLN A 17 5.17 4.26 13.29
N SER A 18 3.90 3.98 13.12
CA SER A 18 2.87 4.32 14.10
C SER A 18 1.62 3.47 13.92
N THR A 19 0.87 3.33 15.00
CA THR A 19 -0.50 2.80 14.98
C THR A 19 -1.47 3.94 15.29
N LYS A 20 -2.51 4.07 14.47
CA LYS A 20 -3.60 5.02 14.62
C LYS A 20 -4.90 4.29 14.84
N ALA A 21 -5.76 4.83 15.67
CA ALA A 21 -7.11 4.34 15.90
C ALA A 21 -8.11 5.48 15.70
N LEU A 22 -9.18 5.19 14.97
CA LEU A 22 -10.33 6.07 14.82
C LEU A 22 -11.55 5.38 15.39
N VAL A 23 -12.30 6.10 16.22
CA VAL A 23 -13.66 5.71 16.60
C VAL A 23 -14.61 6.47 15.71
N VAL A 24 -15.46 5.76 14.99
CA VAL A 24 -16.30 6.29 13.93
C VAL A 24 -17.76 5.91 14.20
N ASP A 25 -18.67 6.86 14.01
CA ASP A 25 -20.10 6.59 13.95
C ASP A 25 -20.44 5.84 12.67
N ALA A 26 -20.91 4.61 12.78
CA ALA A 26 -21.17 3.73 11.64
C ALA A 26 -22.27 4.25 10.70
N ALA A 27 -23.20 5.09 11.20
CA ALA A 27 -24.25 5.67 10.37
C ALA A 27 -23.74 6.82 9.51
N THR A 28 -22.94 7.71 10.09
CA THR A 28 -22.57 9.00 9.47
C THR A 28 -21.14 9.07 8.92
N GLY A 29 -20.24 8.19 9.40
CA GLY A 29 -18.81 8.28 9.12
C GLY A 29 -18.07 9.35 9.94
N GLN A 30 -18.77 9.99 10.87
CA GLN A 30 -18.16 11.00 11.74
C GLN A 30 -17.12 10.36 12.65
N VAL A 31 -15.91 10.90 12.63
CA VAL A 31 -14.83 10.51 13.56
C VAL A 31 -15.11 11.18 14.90
N VAL A 32 -15.50 10.39 15.92
CA VAL A 32 -15.82 10.88 17.28
C VAL A 32 -14.60 10.93 18.19
N ALA A 33 -13.63 10.05 17.97
CA ALA A 33 -12.36 10.05 18.70
C ALA A 33 -11.22 9.52 17.83
N ARG A 34 -10.00 9.93 18.16
CA ARG A 34 -8.78 9.48 17.49
C ARG A 34 -7.64 9.34 18.49
N GLY A 35 -6.75 8.40 18.22
CA GLY A 35 -5.51 8.22 18.95
C GLY A 35 -4.40 7.77 18.02
N GLN A 36 -3.16 8.03 18.42
CA GLN A 36 -1.98 7.62 17.68
C GLN A 36 -0.82 7.37 18.64
N ALA A 37 -0.07 6.31 18.40
CA ALA A 37 1.17 6.04 19.11
C ALA A 37 2.25 5.57 18.15
N PRO A 38 3.52 6.01 18.34
CA PRO A 38 4.63 5.59 17.51
C PRO A 38 5.12 4.19 17.87
N HIS A 39 5.79 3.55 16.92
CA HIS A 39 6.65 2.39 17.15
C HIS A 39 7.91 2.50 16.29
N THR A 40 8.91 1.66 16.54
CA THR A 40 10.22 1.81 15.95
C THR A 40 10.51 0.73 14.91
N VAL A 41 11.31 1.11 13.92
CA VAL A 41 11.90 0.21 12.94
C VAL A 41 13.42 0.24 13.15
N SER A 42 14.06 -0.93 13.07
CA SER A 42 15.53 -1.01 13.17
C SER A 42 16.20 -0.20 12.07
N SER A 43 17.30 0.47 12.43
CA SER A 43 18.12 1.26 11.51
C SER A 43 19.30 0.49 10.89
N GLY A 44 19.41 -0.83 11.16
CA GLY A 44 20.48 -1.72 10.66
C GLY A 44 20.32 -2.13 9.20
N ALA A 45 21.07 -3.16 8.79
CA ALA A 45 21.00 -3.72 7.45
C ALA A 45 19.62 -4.30 7.10
N GLY A 46 18.87 -4.77 8.11
CA GLY A 46 17.49 -5.23 7.97
C GLY A 46 16.49 -4.14 8.36
N ARG A 47 15.30 -4.23 7.82
CA ARG A 47 14.13 -3.42 8.21
C ARG A 47 13.21 -4.28 9.04
N GLU A 48 13.30 -4.15 10.33
CA GLU A 48 12.61 -5.01 11.31
C GLU A 48 11.91 -4.18 12.37
N SER A 49 10.82 -4.73 12.92
CA SER A 49 10.10 -4.15 14.04
C SER A 49 9.64 -5.27 14.99
N ASP A 50 9.70 -5.02 16.28
CA ASP A 50 9.15 -5.97 17.27
C ASP A 50 7.61 -5.87 17.25
N PRO A 51 6.88 -6.95 16.91
CA PRO A 51 5.41 -6.92 16.86
C PRO A 51 4.74 -6.54 18.19
N ARG A 52 5.41 -6.73 19.32
CA ARG A 52 4.90 -6.31 20.64
C ARG A 52 4.70 -4.81 20.71
N GLN A 53 5.57 -4.02 20.05
CA GLN A 53 5.42 -2.56 19.99
C GLN A 53 4.14 -2.15 19.23
N TRP A 54 3.69 -2.94 18.26
CA TRP A 54 2.43 -2.66 17.54
C TRP A 54 1.23 -2.83 18.48
N TRP A 55 1.26 -3.86 19.34
CA TRP A 55 0.25 -4.07 20.36
C TRP A 55 0.24 -2.95 21.41
N ASP A 56 1.40 -2.56 21.89
CA ASP A 56 1.54 -1.46 22.85
C ASP A 56 1.05 -0.14 22.24
N ALA A 57 1.41 0.12 20.97
CA ALA A 57 0.95 1.31 20.23
C ALA A 57 -0.57 1.30 19.99
N LEU A 58 -1.15 0.13 19.67
CA LEU A 58 -2.60 -0.04 19.58
C LEU A 58 -3.29 0.27 20.91
N SER A 59 -2.77 -0.28 22.00
CA SER A 59 -3.29 -0.03 23.35
C SER A 59 -3.26 1.45 23.70
N GLU A 60 -2.14 2.12 23.45
CA GLU A 60 -2.01 3.56 23.70
C GLU A 60 -2.93 4.41 22.80
N ALA A 61 -3.02 4.09 21.51
CA ALA A 61 -3.93 4.79 20.60
C ALA A 61 -5.40 4.67 21.03
N LEU A 62 -5.82 3.45 21.43
CA LEU A 62 -7.17 3.23 21.94
C LEU A 62 -7.43 3.93 23.28
N ARG A 63 -6.43 3.98 24.17
CA ARG A 63 -6.53 4.72 25.43
C ARG A 63 -6.77 6.21 25.20
N GLN A 64 -6.14 6.80 24.18
CA GLN A 64 -6.39 8.18 23.76
C GLN A 64 -7.81 8.42 23.23
N CYS A 65 -8.44 7.38 22.66
CA CYS A 65 -9.84 7.45 22.23
C CYS A 65 -10.84 7.45 23.42
N GLY A 66 -10.41 7.09 24.63
CA GLY A 66 -11.20 7.15 25.86
C GLY A 66 -12.42 6.23 25.84
N ASP A 67 -13.54 6.71 26.42
CA ASP A 67 -14.76 5.92 26.56
C ASP A 67 -15.41 5.56 25.22
N ALA A 68 -15.22 6.37 24.18
CA ALA A 68 -15.73 6.06 22.86
C ALA A 68 -15.22 4.72 22.31
N ALA A 69 -13.98 4.34 22.61
CA ALA A 69 -13.44 3.05 22.21
C ALA A 69 -14.10 1.86 22.96
N ARG A 70 -14.57 2.09 24.21
CA ARG A 70 -15.28 1.06 25.01
C ARG A 70 -16.68 0.78 24.49
N GLU A 71 -17.32 1.78 23.89
CA GLU A 71 -18.67 1.70 23.33
C GLU A 71 -18.68 1.08 21.93
N ALA A 72 -17.49 0.82 21.33
CA ALA A 72 -17.41 0.27 20.00
C ALA A 72 -17.99 -1.17 19.92
N ALA A 73 -18.89 -1.38 18.99
CA ALA A 73 -19.53 -2.67 18.74
C ALA A 73 -18.72 -3.59 17.83
N ALA A 74 -17.83 -3.01 17.01
CA ALA A 74 -16.92 -3.76 16.14
C ALA A 74 -15.59 -3.03 15.93
N VAL A 75 -14.54 -3.78 15.59
CA VAL A 75 -13.20 -3.29 15.27
C VAL A 75 -12.66 -3.99 14.04
N SER A 76 -11.87 -3.27 13.25
CA SER A 76 -11.08 -3.81 12.15
C SER A 76 -9.68 -3.18 12.13
N ILE A 77 -8.69 -3.95 11.65
CA ILE A 77 -7.29 -3.54 11.62
C ILE A 77 -6.77 -3.56 10.19
N GLY A 78 -6.41 -2.38 9.66
CA GLY A 78 -5.57 -2.24 8.49
C GLY A 78 -4.10 -2.24 8.90
N GLY A 79 -3.24 -2.90 8.15
CA GLY A 79 -1.83 -2.99 8.49
C GLY A 79 -0.89 -2.95 7.30
N GLN A 80 0.38 -2.60 7.56
CA GLN A 80 1.42 -2.67 6.55
C GLN A 80 1.52 -4.09 5.99
N GLN A 81 1.62 -4.21 4.67
CA GLN A 81 1.60 -5.49 3.96
C GLN A 81 2.94 -6.25 4.06
N HIS A 82 2.90 -7.55 3.74
CA HIS A 82 4.07 -8.41 3.50
C HIS A 82 4.98 -8.69 4.70
N GLY A 83 4.74 -8.09 5.86
CA GLY A 83 5.58 -8.31 7.04
C GLY A 83 5.55 -9.78 7.46
N LEU A 84 6.72 -10.40 7.70
CA LEU A 84 6.81 -11.76 8.21
C LEU A 84 6.87 -11.75 9.74
N VAL A 85 5.79 -12.14 10.39
CA VAL A 85 5.71 -12.37 11.84
C VAL A 85 5.74 -13.87 12.11
N THR A 86 6.70 -14.31 12.88
CA THR A 86 6.84 -15.72 13.32
C THR A 86 6.55 -15.82 14.81
N LEU A 87 5.65 -16.72 15.18
CA LEU A 87 5.20 -16.90 16.56
C LEU A 87 5.59 -18.29 17.09
N ASP A 88 5.91 -18.37 18.38
CA ASP A 88 6.14 -19.61 19.09
C ASP A 88 4.81 -20.29 19.53
N GLU A 89 4.89 -21.39 20.27
CA GLU A 89 3.74 -22.14 20.79
C GLU A 89 2.83 -21.34 21.77
N ARG A 90 3.35 -20.23 22.30
CA ARG A 90 2.62 -19.34 23.22
C ARG A 90 2.00 -18.15 22.48
N GLY A 91 2.23 -18.03 21.17
CA GLY A 91 1.81 -16.88 20.35
C GLY A 91 2.71 -15.66 20.52
N GLU A 92 3.91 -15.84 21.09
CA GLU A 92 4.88 -14.75 21.23
C GLU A 92 5.82 -14.69 20.04
N PRO A 93 6.23 -13.49 19.60
CA PRO A 93 7.16 -13.32 18.48
C PRO A 93 8.50 -14.02 18.74
N VAL A 94 8.89 -14.92 17.85
CA VAL A 94 10.18 -15.63 17.88
C VAL A 94 11.34 -14.67 17.64
N ARG A 95 11.10 -13.67 16.79
CA ARG A 95 12.04 -12.63 16.40
C ARG A 95 11.32 -11.35 15.98
N PRO A 96 12.04 -10.22 15.82
CA PRO A 96 11.44 -9.03 15.16
C PRO A 96 10.94 -9.37 13.76
N ALA A 97 9.77 -8.84 13.39
CA ALA A 97 9.18 -9.04 12.07
C ALA A 97 10.02 -8.39 10.97
N MET A 98 10.26 -9.11 9.88
CA MET A 98 10.88 -8.55 8.67
C MET A 98 9.80 -7.77 7.90
N LEU A 99 10.03 -6.48 7.67
CA LEU A 99 9.04 -5.58 7.08
C LEU A 99 9.05 -5.61 5.54
N TRP A 100 8.06 -4.98 4.92
CA TRP A 100 7.89 -4.91 3.47
C TRP A 100 9.09 -4.30 2.73
N ASN A 101 9.78 -3.36 3.35
CA ASN A 101 10.96 -2.66 2.83
C ASN A 101 12.30 -3.29 3.21
N ASP A 102 12.29 -4.51 3.76
CA ASP A 102 13.48 -5.32 3.96
C ASP A 102 13.87 -5.99 2.63
N VAL A 103 15.03 -5.67 2.12
CA VAL A 103 15.50 -6.16 0.81
C VAL A 103 16.49 -7.32 0.89
N ARG A 104 16.80 -7.82 2.10
CA ARG A 104 17.79 -8.90 2.30
C ARG A 104 17.41 -10.19 1.57
N SER A 105 16.11 -10.44 1.36
CA SER A 105 15.60 -11.61 0.65
C SER A 105 15.56 -11.49 -0.89
N ALA A 106 16.20 -10.47 -1.47
CA ALA A 106 16.24 -10.32 -2.92
C ALA A 106 16.91 -11.51 -3.67
N PRO A 107 17.99 -12.15 -3.15
CA PRO A 107 18.53 -13.36 -3.77
C PRO A 107 17.54 -14.52 -3.77
N GLN A 108 16.79 -14.72 -2.68
CA GLN A 108 15.76 -15.75 -2.56
C GLN A 108 14.61 -15.50 -3.53
N ALA A 109 14.19 -14.24 -3.71
CA ALA A 109 13.18 -13.89 -4.68
C ALA A 109 13.55 -14.32 -6.10
N ARG A 110 14.77 -14.01 -6.55
CA ARG A 110 15.26 -14.41 -7.87
C ARG A 110 15.27 -15.93 -8.04
N ARG A 111 15.81 -16.65 -7.05
CA ARG A 111 15.87 -18.10 -7.08
C ARG A 111 14.47 -18.75 -7.12
N LEU A 112 13.55 -18.33 -6.27
CA LEU A 112 12.17 -18.84 -6.25
C LEU A 112 11.45 -18.61 -7.59
N ILE A 113 11.67 -17.47 -8.23
CA ILE A 113 11.11 -17.20 -9.57
C ILE A 113 11.63 -18.22 -10.57
N GLU A 114 12.95 -18.47 -10.62
CA GLU A 114 13.58 -19.40 -11.55
C GLU A 114 13.13 -20.85 -11.30
N GLU A 115 13.15 -21.29 -10.04
CA GLU A 115 12.87 -22.68 -9.64
C GLU A 115 11.39 -23.06 -9.81
N LEU A 116 10.46 -22.11 -9.74
CA LEU A 116 9.01 -22.34 -9.84
C LEU A 116 8.40 -21.88 -11.19
N GLY A 117 9.17 -21.97 -12.26
CA GLY A 117 8.67 -21.82 -13.64
C GLY A 117 8.71 -20.43 -14.23
N GLY A 118 9.44 -19.50 -13.59
CA GLY A 118 9.68 -18.15 -14.11
C GLY A 118 8.55 -17.16 -13.82
N PRO A 119 8.73 -15.89 -14.22
CA PRO A 119 7.81 -14.81 -13.87
C PRO A 119 6.36 -15.08 -14.35
N LYS A 120 6.21 -15.68 -15.52
CA LYS A 120 4.89 -15.99 -16.08
C LYS A 120 4.11 -16.98 -15.20
N ALA A 121 4.75 -18.06 -14.75
CA ALA A 121 4.11 -19.04 -13.89
C ALA A 121 3.67 -18.42 -12.56
N TRP A 122 4.48 -17.57 -11.97
CA TRP A 122 4.14 -16.85 -10.76
C TRP A 122 2.93 -15.91 -10.96
N ALA A 123 2.94 -15.09 -12.00
CA ALA A 123 1.83 -14.19 -12.31
C ALA A 123 0.52 -14.94 -12.55
N GLU A 124 0.56 -16.06 -13.29
CA GLU A 124 -0.61 -16.91 -13.55
C GLU A 124 -1.16 -17.56 -12.27
N ARG A 125 -0.31 -17.97 -11.33
CA ARG A 125 -0.72 -18.64 -10.09
C ARG A 125 -1.15 -17.64 -9.01
N THR A 126 -0.30 -16.68 -8.68
CA THR A 126 -0.48 -15.79 -7.52
C THR A 126 -0.94 -14.38 -7.88
N GLY A 127 -1.00 -14.03 -9.17
CA GLY A 127 -1.32 -12.68 -9.64
C GLY A 127 -0.11 -11.74 -9.66
N SER A 128 1.02 -12.13 -9.07
CA SER A 128 2.19 -11.28 -8.91
C SER A 128 3.48 -12.05 -9.15
N VAL A 129 4.55 -11.35 -9.54
CA VAL A 129 5.93 -11.86 -9.52
C VAL A 129 6.57 -11.40 -8.22
N PRO A 130 6.98 -12.29 -7.29
CA PRO A 130 7.41 -11.89 -5.97
C PRO A 130 8.76 -11.18 -5.98
N GLY A 131 8.83 -9.99 -5.41
CA GLY A 131 10.07 -9.30 -5.07
C GLY A 131 10.51 -9.55 -3.63
N ALA A 132 11.60 -8.92 -3.18
CA ALA A 132 12.07 -9.00 -1.80
C ALA A 132 11.04 -8.55 -0.76
N SER A 133 10.07 -7.73 -1.14
CA SER A 133 8.99 -7.30 -0.25
C SER A 133 8.02 -8.42 0.12
N PHE A 134 7.85 -9.46 -0.72
CA PHE A 134 6.88 -10.53 -0.49
C PHE A 134 7.26 -11.45 0.68
N THR A 135 6.26 -11.93 1.40
CA THR A 135 6.45 -12.73 2.62
C THR A 135 7.15 -14.07 2.34
N VAL A 136 6.86 -14.72 1.22
CA VAL A 136 7.49 -15.98 0.79
C VAL A 136 9.00 -15.88 0.68
N THR A 137 9.51 -14.76 0.20
CA THR A 137 10.96 -14.56 0.04
C THR A 137 11.67 -14.36 1.37
N LYS A 138 10.99 -13.71 2.33
CA LYS A 138 11.47 -13.55 3.72
C LYS A 138 11.48 -14.87 4.46
N TRP A 139 10.47 -15.72 4.25
CA TRP A 139 10.46 -17.08 4.78
C TRP A 139 11.62 -17.91 4.25
N ALA A 140 11.87 -17.87 2.95
CA ALA A 140 13.01 -18.55 2.34
C ALA A 140 14.35 -18.02 2.88
N TRP A 141 14.46 -16.70 3.09
CA TRP A 141 15.64 -16.11 3.73
C TRP A 141 15.82 -16.59 5.18
N LEU A 142 14.75 -16.63 5.95
CA LEU A 142 14.76 -17.12 7.33
C LEU A 142 15.24 -18.57 7.42
N ALA A 143 14.76 -19.41 6.49
CA ALA A 143 15.15 -20.82 6.44
C ALA A 143 16.67 -21.02 6.22
N GLU A 144 17.31 -20.14 5.49
CA GLU A 144 18.73 -20.20 5.20
C GLU A 144 19.61 -19.56 6.28
N HIS A 145 19.16 -18.47 6.87
CA HIS A 145 20.01 -17.62 7.72
C HIS A 145 19.71 -17.77 9.23
N GLU A 146 18.49 -18.14 9.59
CA GLU A 146 18.05 -18.25 10.98
C GLU A 146 17.31 -19.57 11.26
N PRO A 147 17.95 -20.74 11.07
CA PRO A 147 17.27 -22.04 11.18
C PRO A 147 16.75 -22.34 12.59
N GLU A 148 17.28 -21.70 13.64
CA GLU A 148 16.76 -21.85 15.00
C GLU A 148 15.43 -21.10 15.16
N ALA A 149 15.32 -19.90 14.64
CA ALA A 149 14.06 -19.14 14.61
C ALA A 149 13.01 -19.89 13.80
N LEU A 150 13.39 -20.47 12.65
CA LEU A 150 12.49 -21.31 11.85
C LEU A 150 11.94 -22.49 12.66
N ARG A 151 12.79 -23.24 13.38
CA ARG A 151 12.37 -24.39 14.20
C ARG A 151 11.47 -24.00 15.39
N ALA A 152 11.70 -22.83 15.95
CA ALA A 152 10.89 -22.29 17.04
C ALA A 152 9.52 -21.79 16.57
N THR A 153 9.35 -21.51 15.28
CA THR A 153 8.10 -20.99 14.71
C THR A 153 7.01 -22.05 14.74
N LYS A 154 5.85 -21.69 15.30
CA LYS A 154 4.63 -22.50 15.38
C LYS A 154 3.43 -21.84 14.72
N ALA A 155 3.57 -20.54 14.36
CA ALA A 155 2.58 -19.86 13.54
C ALA A 155 3.26 -18.74 12.73
N VAL A 156 2.70 -18.46 11.54
CA VAL A 156 3.14 -17.39 10.65
C VAL A 156 1.96 -16.44 10.45
N ARG A 157 2.22 -15.14 10.60
CA ARG A 157 1.20 -14.08 10.51
C ARG A 157 1.74 -12.90 9.72
N LEU A 158 0.82 -12.11 9.19
CA LEU A 158 1.09 -10.76 8.71
C LEU A 158 0.88 -9.74 9.85
N PRO A 159 1.28 -8.48 9.71
CA PRO A 159 1.18 -7.51 10.79
C PRO A 159 -0.24 -7.33 11.35
N HIS A 160 -1.26 -7.19 10.49
CA HIS A 160 -2.63 -7.07 10.98
C HIS A 160 -3.18 -8.38 11.53
N ASP A 161 -2.76 -9.55 11.00
CA ASP A 161 -3.14 -10.87 11.52
C ASP A 161 -2.70 -11.04 12.97
N TYR A 162 -1.45 -10.63 13.27
CA TYR A 162 -0.90 -10.70 14.62
C TYR A 162 -1.75 -9.93 15.63
N LEU A 163 -2.14 -8.71 15.29
CA LEU A 163 -2.99 -7.89 16.14
C LEU A 163 -4.42 -8.47 16.26
N THR A 164 -4.97 -8.96 15.15
CA THR A 164 -6.29 -9.59 15.10
C THR A 164 -6.31 -10.87 15.95
N GLU A 165 -5.27 -11.72 15.85
CA GLU A 165 -5.15 -12.93 16.67
C GLU A 165 -5.01 -12.61 18.16
N ARG A 166 -4.26 -11.57 18.51
CA ARG A 166 -4.17 -11.14 19.92
C ARG A 166 -5.52 -10.68 20.49
N LEU A 167 -6.36 -10.06 19.66
CA LEU A 167 -7.71 -9.69 20.05
C LEU A 167 -8.64 -10.88 20.21
N THR A 168 -8.59 -11.84 19.28
CA THR A 168 -9.59 -12.90 19.14
C THR A 168 -9.14 -14.24 19.71
N GLY A 169 -7.86 -14.53 19.66
CA GLY A 169 -7.30 -15.87 19.87
C GLY A 169 -7.36 -16.76 18.62
N GLU A 170 -7.83 -16.25 17.50
CA GLU A 170 -8.02 -16.97 16.23
C GLU A 170 -7.00 -16.51 15.21
N GLY A 171 -6.22 -17.44 14.65
CA GLY A 171 -5.28 -17.17 13.55
C GLY A 171 -6.02 -16.95 12.23
N THR A 172 -6.31 -15.72 11.90
CA THR A 172 -7.06 -15.32 10.68
C THR A 172 -6.31 -14.27 9.89
N THR A 173 -6.53 -14.26 8.58
CA THR A 173 -6.10 -13.23 7.63
C THR A 173 -7.22 -12.96 6.62
N ASP A 174 -7.11 -11.89 5.84
CA ASP A 174 -8.01 -11.62 4.72
C ASP A 174 -7.40 -12.01 3.38
N ARG A 175 -8.21 -11.98 2.30
CA ARG A 175 -7.75 -12.28 0.95
C ARG A 175 -6.82 -11.19 0.39
N GLY A 176 -7.04 -9.92 0.79
CA GLY A 176 -6.26 -8.78 0.33
C GLY A 176 -4.79 -8.91 0.72
N ASP A 177 -4.53 -9.09 2.01
CA ASP A 177 -3.15 -9.21 2.49
C ASP A 177 -2.56 -10.60 2.18
N ALA A 178 -3.37 -11.67 2.22
CA ALA A 178 -2.93 -13.00 1.79
C ALA A 178 -2.39 -13.02 0.36
N SER A 179 -2.98 -12.24 -0.57
CA SER A 179 -2.52 -12.13 -1.96
C SER A 179 -1.12 -11.52 -2.11
N GLY A 180 -0.66 -10.79 -1.10
CA GLY A 180 0.68 -10.21 -1.02
C GLY A 180 1.74 -11.14 -0.42
N THR A 181 1.37 -12.34 0.02
CA THR A 181 2.31 -13.28 0.64
C THR A 181 3.22 -13.99 -0.38
N GLY A 182 2.72 -14.24 -1.58
CA GLY A 182 3.38 -15.04 -2.61
C GLY A 182 3.13 -16.54 -2.49
N TRP A 183 2.45 -17.03 -1.45
CA TRP A 183 2.02 -18.42 -1.30
C TRP A 183 0.49 -18.61 -1.35
N TRP A 184 -0.27 -17.54 -1.47
CA TRP A 184 -1.70 -17.61 -1.73
C TRP A 184 -1.96 -17.47 -3.23
N ALA A 185 -2.56 -18.52 -3.83
CA ALA A 185 -2.85 -18.56 -5.25
C ALA A 185 -4.13 -17.76 -5.54
N SER A 186 -3.99 -16.57 -6.10
CA SER A 186 -5.12 -15.74 -6.52
C SER A 186 -5.98 -16.42 -7.62
N ALA A 187 -5.42 -17.37 -8.37
CA ALA A 187 -6.13 -18.14 -9.38
C ALA A 187 -7.17 -19.10 -8.80
N THR A 188 -6.93 -19.63 -7.60
CA THR A 188 -7.80 -20.60 -6.91
C THR A 188 -8.34 -20.10 -5.58
N GLU A 189 -7.95 -18.90 -5.16
CA GLU A 189 -8.25 -18.29 -3.85
C GLU A 189 -7.94 -19.22 -2.66
N SER A 190 -6.77 -19.87 -2.72
CA SER A 190 -6.32 -20.83 -1.71
C SER A 190 -4.79 -20.79 -1.57
N TYR A 191 -4.27 -21.35 -0.49
CA TYR A 191 -2.83 -21.56 -0.36
C TYR A 191 -2.31 -22.53 -1.41
N ASP A 192 -1.20 -22.16 -2.08
CA ASP A 192 -0.58 -22.96 -3.13
C ASP A 192 0.32 -24.05 -2.52
N SER A 193 -0.11 -25.29 -2.58
CA SER A 193 0.57 -26.42 -1.96
C SER A 193 1.97 -26.69 -2.55
N GLU A 194 2.19 -26.39 -3.82
CA GLU A 194 3.51 -26.58 -4.46
C GLU A 194 4.49 -25.51 -4.00
N ILE A 195 4.07 -24.24 -3.94
CA ILE A 195 4.91 -23.16 -3.39
C ILE A 195 5.24 -23.44 -1.92
N LEU A 196 4.23 -23.81 -1.12
CA LEU A 196 4.44 -24.13 0.30
C LEU A 196 5.42 -25.29 0.50
N ALA A 197 5.24 -26.38 -0.27
CA ALA A 197 6.14 -27.53 -0.22
C ALA A 197 7.57 -27.15 -0.64
N HIS A 198 7.71 -26.32 -1.68
CA HIS A 198 9.01 -25.89 -2.19
C HIS A 198 9.79 -25.06 -1.16
N VAL A 199 9.11 -24.15 -0.43
CA VAL A 199 9.75 -23.32 0.62
C VAL A 199 9.75 -24.00 2.00
N GLY A 200 9.27 -25.25 2.11
CA GLY A 200 9.24 -26.01 3.36
C GLY A 200 8.34 -25.41 4.45
N LEU A 201 7.24 -24.74 4.04
CA LEU A 201 6.28 -24.15 4.97
C LEU A 201 5.08 -25.08 5.16
N ASP A 202 4.88 -25.54 6.40
CA ASP A 202 3.70 -26.34 6.75
C ASP A 202 2.43 -25.46 6.70
N PRO A 203 1.42 -25.82 5.89
CA PRO A 203 0.14 -25.10 5.84
C PRO A 203 -0.54 -24.92 7.20
N ALA A 204 -0.31 -25.82 8.14
CA ALA A 204 -0.87 -25.74 9.49
C ALA A 204 -0.37 -24.51 10.29
N LEU A 205 0.75 -23.91 9.90
CA LEU A 205 1.28 -22.69 10.53
C LEU A 205 0.59 -21.43 10.04
N LEU A 206 -0.13 -21.49 8.91
CA LEU A 206 -0.77 -20.34 8.26
C LEU A 206 -2.15 -20.03 8.86
N PRO A 207 -2.55 -18.75 8.84
CA PRO A 207 -3.87 -18.36 9.32
C PRO A 207 -4.98 -18.82 8.34
N ARG A 208 -6.20 -18.98 8.85
CA ARG A 208 -7.37 -19.20 8.00
C ARG A 208 -7.70 -17.90 7.24
N VAL A 209 -7.87 -17.98 5.93
CA VAL A 209 -8.32 -16.84 5.13
C VAL A 209 -9.82 -16.65 5.33
N VAL A 210 -10.22 -15.48 5.83
CA VAL A 210 -11.61 -15.09 6.08
C VAL A 210 -12.16 -14.40 4.83
N ARG A 211 -13.39 -14.71 4.48
CA ARG A 211 -14.06 -14.09 3.34
C ARG A 211 -14.52 -12.66 3.68
N PRO A 212 -14.63 -11.77 2.68
CA PRO A 212 -15.25 -10.47 2.89
C PRO A 212 -16.62 -10.59 3.52
N GLY A 213 -16.91 -9.76 4.54
CA GLY A 213 -18.19 -9.77 5.26
C GLY A 213 -18.33 -10.86 6.34
N GLU A 214 -17.39 -11.79 6.45
CA GLU A 214 -17.36 -12.74 7.57
C GLU A 214 -16.67 -12.14 8.80
N VAL A 215 -17.06 -12.59 9.97
CA VAL A 215 -16.43 -12.24 11.25
C VAL A 215 -15.15 -13.04 11.41
N ALA A 216 -14.03 -12.38 11.70
CA ALA A 216 -12.77 -13.06 12.01
C ALA A 216 -12.81 -13.72 13.39
N GLY A 217 -13.52 -13.10 14.34
CA GLY A 217 -13.72 -13.57 15.70
C GLY A 217 -14.40 -12.50 16.55
N THR A 218 -14.35 -12.69 17.85
CA THR A 218 -14.81 -11.70 18.83
C THR A 218 -13.69 -11.41 19.82
N VAL A 219 -13.69 -10.20 20.34
CA VAL A 219 -12.72 -9.82 21.36
C VAL A 219 -12.85 -10.74 22.59
N ARG A 220 -11.73 -11.37 22.96
CA ARG A 220 -11.63 -12.26 24.14
C ARG A 220 -11.34 -11.49 25.42
N ASP A 221 -11.46 -12.14 26.57
CA ASP A 221 -10.98 -11.61 27.85
C ASP A 221 -9.45 -11.71 27.95
N GLY A 222 -8.87 -10.95 28.88
CA GLY A 222 -7.48 -11.09 29.28
C GLY A 222 -6.48 -10.15 28.57
N HIS A 223 -6.98 -9.03 28.01
CA HIS A 223 -6.14 -7.95 27.49
C HIS A 223 -6.52 -6.60 28.13
N ASP A 224 -5.56 -5.66 28.13
CA ASP A 224 -5.74 -4.32 28.72
C ASP A 224 -6.39 -3.31 27.75
N LEU A 225 -6.96 -3.78 26.64
CA LEU A 225 -7.65 -2.91 25.68
C LEU A 225 -9.06 -2.55 26.15
N PRO A 226 -9.61 -1.40 25.76
CA PRO A 226 -10.89 -0.90 26.28
C PRO A 226 -12.13 -1.66 25.75
N PHE A 227 -11.95 -2.57 24.79
CA PHE A 227 -13.08 -3.29 24.18
C PHE A 227 -13.81 -4.20 25.18
N SER A 228 -15.11 -4.27 25.03
CA SER A 228 -15.93 -5.24 25.74
C SER A 228 -15.74 -6.65 25.16
N LYS A 229 -15.86 -7.67 26.02
CA LYS A 229 -15.92 -9.06 25.56
C LYS A 229 -17.06 -9.23 24.57
N GLY A 230 -16.77 -9.87 23.44
CA GLY A 230 -17.77 -10.12 22.40
C GLY A 230 -17.89 -9.01 21.35
N THR A 231 -17.14 -7.90 21.47
CA THR A 231 -16.99 -6.93 20.38
C THR A 231 -16.57 -7.68 19.11
N LEU A 232 -17.27 -7.45 17.99
CA LEU A 232 -16.98 -8.13 16.73
C LEU A 232 -15.63 -7.68 16.17
N VAL A 233 -14.87 -8.61 15.61
CA VAL A 233 -13.59 -8.32 14.94
C VAL A 233 -13.73 -8.70 13.47
N ALA A 234 -13.53 -7.70 12.60
CA ALA A 234 -13.52 -7.89 11.16
C ALA A 234 -12.20 -8.54 10.71
N PRO A 235 -12.14 -9.09 9.48
CA PRO A 235 -10.94 -9.74 8.96
C PRO A 235 -9.69 -8.85 8.98
N GLY A 236 -9.86 -7.53 8.91
CA GLY A 236 -8.76 -6.61 8.64
C GLY A 236 -8.37 -6.66 7.16
N THR A 237 -7.25 -6.03 6.81
CA THR A 237 -6.64 -6.13 5.47
C THR A 237 -5.31 -5.37 5.42
N GLY A 238 -4.57 -5.51 4.33
CA GLY A 238 -3.39 -4.69 4.05
C GLY A 238 -3.73 -3.21 3.85
N ASP A 239 -2.77 -2.32 4.13
CA ASP A 239 -2.96 -0.87 4.12
C ASP A 239 -3.46 -0.32 2.78
N ASN A 240 -2.97 -0.83 1.64
CA ASN A 240 -3.43 -0.38 0.32
C ASN A 240 -4.90 -0.79 0.06
N ALA A 241 -5.29 -2.00 0.41
CA ALA A 241 -6.68 -2.45 0.29
C ALA A 241 -7.60 -1.71 1.26
N ALA A 242 -7.14 -1.43 2.48
CA ALA A 242 -7.87 -0.61 3.44
C ALA A 242 -8.04 0.84 2.93
N ALA A 243 -7.01 1.46 2.36
CA ALA A 243 -7.11 2.79 1.77
C ALA A 243 -8.09 2.84 0.59
N ALA A 244 -8.06 1.83 -0.29
CA ALA A 244 -9.00 1.68 -1.40
C ALA A 244 -10.44 1.56 -0.89
N LEU A 245 -10.65 0.75 0.15
CA LEU A 245 -11.93 0.61 0.82
C LEU A 245 -12.37 1.91 1.50
N GLY A 246 -11.45 2.59 2.20
CA GLY A 246 -11.69 3.88 2.84
C GLY A 246 -12.11 4.98 1.87
N LEU A 247 -11.66 4.92 0.63
CA LEU A 247 -12.12 5.77 -0.47
C LEU A 247 -13.46 5.31 -1.08
N GLY A 248 -13.96 4.13 -0.70
CA GLY A 248 -15.18 3.56 -1.30
C GLY A 248 -15.06 3.36 -2.81
N LEU A 249 -13.89 2.98 -3.31
CA LEU A 249 -13.60 2.90 -4.74
C LEU A 249 -14.59 2.01 -5.47
N ARG A 250 -14.94 2.43 -6.67
CA ARG A 250 -15.63 1.59 -7.66
C ARG A 250 -14.62 1.05 -8.67
N PRO A 251 -14.91 -0.09 -9.31
CA PRO A 251 -14.07 -0.59 -10.40
C PRO A 251 -13.76 0.50 -11.43
N GLY A 252 -12.49 0.61 -11.81
CA GLY A 252 -12.00 1.58 -12.77
C GLY A 252 -11.71 2.99 -12.22
N THR A 253 -12.00 3.30 -10.94
CA THR A 253 -11.64 4.59 -10.35
C THR A 253 -10.14 4.64 -10.09
N PRO A 254 -9.38 5.54 -10.77
CA PRO A 254 -7.93 5.60 -10.62
C PRO A 254 -7.52 6.36 -9.37
N VAL A 255 -6.51 5.84 -8.67
CA VAL A 255 -5.88 6.49 -7.52
C VAL A 255 -4.39 6.65 -7.78
N MET A 256 -3.85 7.81 -7.43
CA MET A 256 -2.44 8.11 -7.41
C MET A 256 -2.05 8.61 -6.01
N SER A 257 -1.25 7.82 -5.32
CA SER A 257 -0.74 8.16 -3.99
C SER A 257 0.64 8.80 -4.12
N LEU A 258 0.74 10.07 -3.73
CA LEU A 258 1.95 10.88 -3.80
C LEU A 258 2.65 10.91 -2.45
N GLY A 259 3.43 9.88 -2.19
CA GLY A 259 4.32 9.76 -1.04
C GLY A 259 5.80 9.99 -1.41
N THR A 260 6.71 9.58 -0.53
CA THR A 260 8.17 9.50 -0.82
C THR A 260 8.39 8.75 -2.14
N SER A 261 7.79 7.57 -2.26
CA SER A 261 7.57 6.81 -3.49
C SER A 261 6.15 7.05 -3.98
N GLY A 262 5.90 6.83 -5.26
CA GLY A 262 4.56 6.91 -5.84
C GLY A 262 3.91 5.54 -5.96
N THR A 263 2.59 5.49 -5.76
CA THR A 263 1.82 4.28 -5.96
C THR A 263 0.56 4.60 -6.76
N VAL A 264 0.24 3.76 -7.73
CA VAL A 264 -1.01 3.86 -8.48
C VAL A 264 -1.77 2.56 -8.38
N TYR A 265 -3.09 2.64 -8.23
CA TYR A 265 -3.97 1.49 -8.17
C TYR A 265 -5.40 1.84 -8.57
N ALA A 266 -6.16 0.82 -8.88
CA ALA A 266 -7.60 0.90 -9.09
C ALA A 266 -8.25 -0.42 -8.67
N VAL A 267 -9.52 -0.40 -8.31
CA VAL A 267 -10.28 -1.65 -8.18
C VAL A 267 -10.60 -2.20 -9.57
N SER A 268 -10.37 -3.50 -9.79
CA SER A 268 -10.65 -4.20 -11.04
C SER A 268 -11.51 -5.44 -10.81
N LYS A 269 -12.43 -5.70 -11.73
CA LYS A 269 -13.19 -6.95 -11.79
C LYS A 269 -12.37 -8.11 -12.37
N ARG A 270 -11.25 -7.82 -13.00
CA ARG A 270 -10.37 -8.81 -13.62
C ARG A 270 -9.20 -9.10 -12.71
N ARG A 271 -8.91 -10.39 -12.54
CA ARG A 271 -7.72 -10.83 -11.81
C ARG A 271 -6.46 -10.42 -12.59
N PRO A 272 -5.57 -9.63 -12.01
CA PRO A 272 -4.30 -9.29 -12.64
C PRO A 272 -3.37 -10.51 -12.73
N ALA A 273 -2.53 -10.53 -13.77
CA ALA A 273 -1.50 -11.55 -13.95
C ALA A 273 -0.39 -10.99 -14.86
N ASP A 274 0.34 -9.99 -14.40
CA ASP A 274 1.39 -9.35 -15.17
C ASP A 274 2.72 -10.11 -15.06
N PRO A 275 3.18 -10.79 -16.13
CA PRO A 275 4.42 -11.54 -16.10
C PRO A 275 5.68 -10.66 -16.10
N THR A 276 5.55 -9.35 -16.32
CA THR A 276 6.70 -8.43 -16.20
C THR A 276 7.04 -8.11 -14.75
N GLY A 277 6.09 -8.36 -13.83
CA GLY A 277 6.22 -8.03 -12.41
C GLY A 277 6.09 -6.54 -12.09
N THR A 278 5.70 -5.72 -13.05
CA THR A 278 5.49 -4.28 -12.87
C THR A 278 4.21 -4.01 -12.08
N VAL A 279 3.13 -4.74 -12.40
CA VAL A 279 1.87 -4.68 -11.66
C VAL A 279 1.77 -5.84 -10.68
N ALA A 280 1.59 -5.51 -9.40
CA ALA A 280 1.23 -6.48 -8.39
C ALA A 280 -0.27 -6.74 -8.45
N GLY A 281 -0.65 -8.02 -8.54
CA GLY A 281 -2.03 -8.46 -8.69
C GLY A 281 -2.69 -8.80 -7.36
N PHE A 282 -2.82 -7.81 -6.47
CA PHE A 282 -3.44 -8.01 -5.18
C PHE A 282 -4.96 -8.18 -5.28
N ALA A 283 -5.52 -8.86 -4.29
CA ALA A 283 -6.94 -8.85 -4.05
C ALA A 283 -7.32 -7.61 -3.21
N ASP A 284 -8.54 -7.12 -3.39
CA ASP A 284 -9.08 -6.07 -2.53
C ASP A 284 -9.73 -6.64 -1.26
N ALA A 285 -10.25 -5.76 -0.40
CA ALA A 285 -10.84 -6.14 0.88
C ALA A 285 -12.28 -6.66 0.79
N HIS A 286 -12.95 -6.65 -0.39
CA HIS A 286 -14.36 -6.99 -0.49
C HIS A 286 -14.77 -7.87 -1.69
N GLY A 287 -13.82 -8.48 -2.40
CA GLY A 287 -14.13 -9.53 -3.36
C GLY A 287 -13.72 -9.27 -4.80
N ASP A 288 -13.20 -8.08 -5.09
CA ASP A 288 -12.59 -7.70 -6.36
C ASP A 288 -11.05 -7.78 -6.30
N TRP A 289 -10.37 -7.13 -7.22
CA TRP A 289 -8.92 -7.11 -7.33
C TRP A 289 -8.40 -5.68 -7.19
N LEU A 290 -7.16 -5.54 -6.74
CA LEU A 290 -6.47 -4.27 -6.56
C LEU A 290 -5.11 -4.30 -7.28
N PRO A 291 -5.09 -4.30 -8.64
CA PRO A 291 -3.84 -4.11 -9.35
C PRO A 291 -3.14 -2.84 -8.88
N LEU A 292 -1.85 -2.95 -8.60
CA LEU A 292 -1.06 -1.90 -8.01
C LEU A 292 0.31 -1.85 -8.66
N ALA A 293 0.78 -0.64 -9.00
CA ALA A 293 2.14 -0.40 -9.46
C ALA A 293 2.78 0.75 -8.67
N CYS A 294 4.10 0.67 -8.49
CA CYS A 294 4.86 1.65 -7.72
C CYS A 294 5.95 2.28 -8.57
N THR A 295 6.23 3.56 -8.31
CA THR A 295 7.48 4.22 -8.69
C THR A 295 8.34 4.46 -7.45
N LEU A 296 9.66 4.49 -7.59
CA LEU A 296 10.57 4.82 -6.49
C LEU A 296 10.69 6.34 -6.32
N ASN A 297 10.62 7.07 -7.41
CA ASN A 297 10.88 8.51 -7.47
C ASN A 297 9.57 9.30 -7.58
N CYS A 298 9.12 9.83 -6.46
CA CYS A 298 7.95 10.71 -6.40
C CYS A 298 8.31 11.98 -5.61
N THR A 299 7.69 12.26 -4.46
CA THR A 299 7.91 13.53 -3.76
C THR A 299 9.36 13.71 -3.32
N LEU A 300 10.03 12.63 -2.86
CA LEU A 300 11.42 12.73 -2.42
C LEU A 300 12.36 13.17 -3.55
N ALA A 301 12.17 12.66 -4.77
CA ALA A 301 13.00 13.02 -5.90
C ALA A 301 12.80 14.50 -6.30
N VAL A 302 11.56 14.96 -6.33
CA VAL A 302 11.23 16.36 -6.61
C VAL A 302 11.76 17.28 -5.52
N ASP A 303 11.57 16.92 -4.24
CA ASP A 303 12.11 17.68 -3.10
C ASP A 303 13.66 17.76 -3.17
N ARG A 304 14.31 16.68 -3.62
CA ARG A 304 15.75 16.67 -3.81
C ARG A 304 16.19 17.62 -4.93
N VAL A 305 15.47 17.65 -6.05
CA VAL A 305 15.74 18.60 -7.15
C VAL A 305 15.52 20.03 -6.69
N ALA A 306 14.41 20.33 -6.00
CA ALA A 306 14.13 21.65 -5.44
C ALA A 306 15.26 22.12 -4.51
N ALA A 307 15.74 21.24 -3.63
CA ALA A 307 16.86 21.52 -2.72
C ALA A 307 18.17 21.79 -3.47
N LEU A 308 18.48 21.04 -4.53
CA LEU A 308 19.67 21.26 -5.38
C LEU A 308 19.62 22.61 -6.10
N LEU A 309 18.43 23.07 -6.46
CA LEU A 309 18.21 24.37 -7.12
C LEU A 309 18.07 25.51 -6.13
N ASN A 310 18.01 25.23 -4.82
CA ASN A 310 17.68 26.17 -3.75
C ASN A 310 16.36 26.91 -4.00
N LEU A 311 15.33 26.18 -4.42
CA LEU A 311 13.98 26.67 -4.69
C LEU A 311 12.97 26.08 -3.71
N ASP A 312 11.89 26.83 -3.47
CA ASP A 312 10.67 26.23 -2.92
C ASP A 312 10.07 25.25 -3.94
N ARG A 313 9.50 24.13 -3.47
CA ARG A 313 8.93 23.11 -4.34
C ARG A 313 7.74 23.59 -5.18
N GLU A 314 7.10 24.69 -4.80
CA GLU A 314 6.02 25.30 -5.58
C GLU A 314 6.53 26.35 -6.58
N ALA A 315 7.84 26.66 -6.59
CA ALA A 315 8.44 27.66 -7.48
C ALA A 315 8.70 27.10 -8.89
N VAL A 316 7.67 26.54 -9.51
CA VAL A 316 7.70 25.96 -10.84
C VAL A 316 7.40 27.02 -11.92
N GLU A 317 8.00 26.86 -13.08
CA GLU A 317 7.76 27.68 -14.27
C GLU A 317 7.42 26.82 -15.49
N PRO A 318 6.67 27.32 -16.46
CA PRO A 318 6.34 26.56 -17.69
C PRO A 318 7.62 26.04 -18.39
N VAL A 319 7.63 24.76 -18.73
CA VAL A 319 8.78 24.11 -19.36
C VAL A 319 8.86 24.47 -20.85
N SER A 320 10.06 24.78 -21.34
CA SER A 320 10.36 24.95 -22.74
C SER A 320 11.50 24.00 -23.17
N GLY A 321 11.16 22.79 -23.60
CA GLY A 321 12.10 21.85 -24.23
C GLY A 321 13.08 21.10 -23.31
N VAL A 322 13.15 21.42 -22.01
CA VAL A 322 13.95 20.67 -21.04
C VAL A 322 13.21 19.44 -20.54
N THR A 323 13.91 18.35 -20.34
CA THR A 323 13.37 17.09 -19.78
C THR A 323 14.26 16.61 -18.65
N LEU A 324 13.64 16.24 -17.53
CA LEU A 324 14.35 15.59 -16.43
C LEU A 324 13.67 14.26 -16.11
N LEU A 325 14.44 13.17 -16.17
CA LEU A 325 14.03 11.85 -15.67
C LEU A 325 14.57 11.72 -14.24
N PRO A 326 13.73 11.83 -13.21
CA PRO A 326 14.19 11.91 -11.82
C PRO A 326 14.44 10.53 -11.20
N TYR A 327 15.04 9.60 -11.93
CA TYR A 327 15.26 8.21 -11.52
C TYR A 327 16.48 8.07 -10.59
N LEU A 328 16.42 8.80 -9.48
CA LEU A 328 17.49 8.84 -8.49
C LEU A 328 17.58 7.49 -7.77
N ASP A 329 18.77 6.87 -7.81
CA ASP A 329 19.06 5.55 -7.21
C ASP A 329 18.20 4.39 -7.81
N GLY A 330 17.80 4.49 -9.07
CA GLY A 330 16.99 3.52 -9.80
C GLY A 330 15.51 3.87 -9.89
N GLU A 331 14.79 3.13 -10.72
CA GLU A 331 13.33 3.23 -10.84
C GLU A 331 12.71 1.83 -10.98
N ARG A 332 11.48 1.66 -10.45
CA ARG A 332 10.71 0.42 -10.55
C ARG A 332 9.78 0.42 -11.74
N THR A 333 9.14 1.54 -12.02
CA THR A 333 8.26 1.72 -13.17
C THR A 333 8.59 3.05 -13.87
N PRO A 334 9.29 2.96 -15.02
CA PRO A 334 9.79 1.77 -15.73
C PRO A 334 10.84 0.99 -14.93
N ASN A 335 11.02 -0.31 -15.25
CA ASN A 335 11.98 -1.17 -14.55
C ASN A 335 13.43 -0.85 -14.96
N LEU A 336 14.03 0.08 -14.26
CA LEU A 336 15.38 0.60 -14.46
C LEU A 336 16.13 0.65 -13.11
N PRO A 337 16.42 -0.51 -12.50
CA PRO A 337 16.92 -0.58 -11.12
C PRO A 337 18.31 0.06 -10.91
N ASN A 338 19.07 0.26 -11.99
CA ASN A 338 20.41 0.85 -11.95
C ASN A 338 20.44 2.28 -12.50
N ALA A 339 19.30 2.86 -12.85
CA ALA A 339 19.24 4.20 -13.43
C ALA A 339 19.72 5.27 -12.43
N SER A 340 20.17 6.37 -12.98
CA SER A 340 20.40 7.63 -12.28
C SER A 340 19.60 8.75 -12.96
N GLY A 341 19.42 9.87 -12.29
CA GLY A 341 18.73 11.01 -12.86
C GLY A 341 19.39 11.50 -14.17
N LEU A 342 18.57 11.86 -15.15
CA LEU A 342 19.01 12.33 -16.45
C LEU A 342 18.35 13.66 -16.82
N LEU A 343 19.16 14.64 -17.19
CA LEU A 343 18.75 15.95 -17.66
C LEU A 343 19.10 16.12 -19.13
N HIS A 344 18.12 16.49 -19.96
CA HIS A 344 18.27 16.70 -21.39
C HIS A 344 17.65 18.04 -21.83
N GLY A 345 18.18 18.65 -22.89
CA GLY A 345 17.63 19.88 -23.47
C GLY A 345 17.97 21.16 -22.73
N LEU A 346 18.97 21.16 -21.84
CA LEU A 346 19.42 22.36 -21.12
C LEU A 346 19.96 23.42 -22.09
N ARG A 347 19.55 24.67 -21.89
CA ARG A 347 19.95 25.83 -22.67
C ARG A 347 20.43 26.95 -21.74
N HIS A 348 21.06 28.00 -22.35
CA HIS A 348 21.58 29.15 -21.58
C HIS A 348 20.48 29.95 -20.84
N ASP A 349 19.28 29.94 -21.35
CA ASP A 349 18.11 30.65 -20.81
C ASP A 349 17.20 29.76 -19.94
N THR A 350 17.57 28.48 -19.72
CA THR A 350 16.80 27.58 -18.85
C THR A 350 16.87 28.06 -17.42
N THR A 351 15.72 28.27 -16.81
CA THR A 351 15.58 28.71 -15.41
C THR A 351 15.53 27.54 -14.43
N GLY A 352 15.78 27.81 -13.15
CA GLY A 352 15.60 26.83 -12.07
C GLY A 352 14.17 26.35 -11.96
N GLY A 353 13.17 27.24 -12.12
CA GLY A 353 11.75 26.89 -12.09
C GLY A 353 11.33 25.93 -13.19
N GLN A 354 11.92 26.08 -14.39
CA GLN A 354 11.70 25.14 -15.52
C GLN A 354 12.33 23.77 -15.25
N LEU A 355 13.51 23.72 -14.62
CA LEU A 355 14.14 22.46 -14.22
C LEU A 355 13.31 21.73 -13.15
N LEU A 356 12.76 22.49 -12.20
CA LEU A 356 11.90 21.94 -11.16
C LEU A 356 10.59 21.40 -11.77
N GLN A 357 9.94 22.15 -12.69
CA GLN A 357 8.76 21.66 -13.40
C GLN A 357 9.07 20.40 -14.22
N ALA A 358 10.24 20.32 -14.86
CA ALA A 358 10.65 19.12 -15.60
C ALA A 358 10.80 17.89 -14.68
N ALA A 359 11.20 18.09 -13.41
CA ALA A 359 11.24 17.01 -12.44
C ALA A 359 9.85 16.50 -12.07
N TYR A 360 8.87 17.41 -11.88
CA TYR A 360 7.47 17.05 -11.72
C TYR A 360 6.94 16.29 -12.92
N ASP A 361 7.22 16.80 -14.13
CA ASP A 361 6.75 16.20 -15.38
C ASP A 361 7.27 14.76 -15.54
N GLY A 362 8.56 14.53 -15.28
CA GLY A 362 9.16 13.21 -15.35
C GLY A 362 8.60 12.23 -14.31
N ALA A 363 8.39 12.69 -13.07
CA ALA A 363 7.81 11.86 -12.03
C ALA A 363 6.34 11.51 -12.32
N VAL A 364 5.55 12.49 -12.76
CA VAL A 364 4.13 12.27 -13.14
C VAL A 364 4.01 11.39 -14.38
N GLN A 365 4.88 11.54 -15.37
CA GLN A 365 4.88 10.67 -16.56
C GLN A 365 5.11 9.21 -16.18
N ALA A 366 6.06 8.92 -15.27
CA ALA A 366 6.29 7.57 -14.77
C ALA A 366 5.04 7.00 -14.05
N LEU A 367 4.39 7.81 -13.21
CA LEU A 367 3.15 7.44 -12.53
C LEU A 367 1.99 7.20 -13.49
N LEU A 368 1.83 8.03 -14.54
CA LEU A 368 0.80 7.83 -15.56
C LEU A 368 1.06 6.57 -16.38
N GLY A 369 2.32 6.29 -16.73
CA GLY A 369 2.69 5.05 -17.40
C GLY A 369 2.36 3.82 -16.53
N ALA A 370 2.63 3.90 -15.23
CA ALA A 370 2.25 2.86 -14.27
C ALA A 370 0.72 2.73 -14.15
N LEU A 371 -0.02 3.84 -14.15
CA LEU A 371 -1.49 3.85 -14.08
C LEU A 371 -2.12 3.20 -15.32
N ASP A 372 -1.57 3.42 -16.50
CA ASP A 372 -2.05 2.80 -17.73
C ASP A 372 -1.92 1.27 -17.73
N LEU A 373 -0.95 0.72 -16.99
CA LEU A 373 -0.80 -0.73 -16.77
C LEU A 373 -1.80 -1.31 -15.76
N VAL A 374 -2.24 -0.48 -14.82
CA VAL A 374 -3.16 -0.86 -13.74
C VAL A 374 -4.62 -0.83 -14.17
N LEU A 375 -4.98 0.12 -15.05
CA LEU A 375 -6.35 0.30 -15.47
C LEU A 375 -6.78 -0.75 -16.51
N ASP A 376 -7.98 -1.26 -16.35
CA ASP A 376 -8.62 -2.09 -17.37
C ASP A 376 -8.79 -1.30 -18.68
N ALA A 377 -8.76 -2.02 -19.82
CA ALA A 377 -8.84 -1.40 -21.14
C ALA A 377 -10.16 -0.64 -21.37
N ASP A 378 -11.21 -1.02 -20.66
CA ASP A 378 -12.55 -0.44 -20.68
C ASP A 378 -12.80 0.56 -19.55
N ALA A 379 -11.76 0.90 -18.76
CA ALA A 379 -11.89 1.89 -17.68
C ALA A 379 -12.25 3.28 -18.25
N ASP A 380 -13.16 3.97 -17.56
CA ASP A 380 -13.56 5.33 -17.92
C ASP A 380 -12.38 6.30 -17.75
N ARG A 381 -11.83 6.74 -18.85
CA ARG A 381 -10.72 7.70 -18.86
C ARG A 381 -11.13 9.14 -18.56
N SER A 382 -12.43 9.42 -18.47
CA SER A 382 -12.96 10.73 -18.04
C SER A 382 -13.21 10.79 -16.53
N ALA A 383 -13.16 9.66 -15.83
CA ALA A 383 -13.31 9.63 -14.37
C ALA A 383 -12.22 10.44 -13.68
N PRO A 384 -12.56 11.16 -12.59
CA PRO A 384 -11.56 11.90 -11.81
C PRO A 384 -10.44 11.00 -11.32
N LEU A 385 -9.20 11.50 -11.41
CA LEU A 385 -8.04 10.88 -10.79
C LEU A 385 -7.95 11.33 -9.33
N LEU A 386 -8.09 10.40 -8.41
CA LEU A 386 -7.99 10.69 -6.99
C LEU A 386 -6.52 10.81 -6.58
N LEU A 387 -6.13 11.99 -6.05
CA LEU A 387 -4.81 12.20 -5.48
C LEU A 387 -4.86 12.08 -3.97
N ILE A 388 -4.02 11.22 -3.42
CA ILE A 388 -3.86 11.03 -1.98
C ILE A 388 -2.38 11.10 -1.58
N GLY A 389 -2.11 11.02 -0.29
CA GLY A 389 -0.73 11.13 0.25
C GLY A 389 -0.28 12.56 0.47
N GLY A 390 0.92 12.71 1.03
CA GLY A 390 1.43 14.02 1.44
C GLY A 390 1.63 15.02 0.30
N GLY A 391 2.00 14.53 -0.88
CA GLY A 391 2.18 15.37 -2.08
C GLY A 391 0.88 15.87 -2.69
N ALA A 392 -0.25 15.23 -2.42
CA ALA A 392 -1.54 15.57 -3.02
C ALA A 392 -2.03 16.99 -2.68
N GLN A 393 -1.53 17.58 -1.60
CA GLN A 393 -1.87 18.95 -1.20
C GLN A 393 -1.05 20.02 -1.96
N GLY A 394 0.04 19.63 -2.65
CA GLY A 394 0.89 20.54 -3.41
C GLY A 394 0.22 20.98 -4.71
N THR A 395 0.17 22.29 -4.96
CA THR A 395 -0.43 22.88 -6.16
C THR A 395 0.32 22.44 -7.42
N ALA A 396 1.66 22.40 -7.37
CA ALA A 396 2.50 21.97 -8.50
C ALA A 396 2.21 20.51 -8.89
N TRP A 397 2.02 19.60 -7.91
CA TRP A 397 1.59 18.22 -8.15
C TRP A 397 0.22 18.15 -8.80
N GLN A 398 -0.77 18.83 -8.23
CA GLN A 398 -2.14 18.83 -8.75
C GLN A 398 -2.22 19.33 -10.20
N GLN A 399 -1.55 20.45 -10.48
CA GLN A 399 -1.55 21.04 -11.82
C GLN A 399 -0.79 20.17 -12.83
N THR A 400 0.34 19.57 -12.42
CA THR A 400 1.12 18.70 -13.30
C THR A 400 0.34 17.41 -13.64
N VAL A 401 -0.25 16.75 -12.62
CA VAL A 401 -1.08 15.56 -12.87
C VAL A 401 -2.27 15.90 -13.76
N ARG A 402 -2.98 16.99 -13.48
CA ARG A 402 -4.10 17.46 -14.27
C ARG A 402 -3.71 17.70 -15.74
N ARG A 403 -2.63 18.42 -15.97
CA ARG A 403 -2.13 18.78 -17.30
C ARG A 403 -1.69 17.55 -18.09
N LEU A 404 -0.87 16.69 -17.50
CA LEU A 404 -0.33 15.52 -18.20
C LEU A 404 -1.34 14.38 -18.35
N SER A 405 -2.30 14.24 -17.44
CA SER A 405 -3.34 13.20 -17.56
C SER A 405 -4.50 13.63 -18.47
N GLY A 406 -4.78 14.94 -18.58
CA GLY A 406 -5.99 15.46 -19.21
C GLY A 406 -7.29 15.14 -18.44
N ARG A 407 -7.18 14.60 -17.22
CA ARG A 407 -8.32 14.18 -16.38
C ARG A 407 -8.70 15.26 -15.37
N PRO A 408 -9.95 15.26 -14.90
CA PRO A 408 -10.26 15.93 -13.65
C PRO A 408 -9.41 15.34 -12.53
N VAL A 409 -8.97 16.17 -11.59
CA VAL A 409 -8.19 15.74 -10.42
C VAL A 409 -8.99 16.04 -9.18
N GLN A 410 -9.20 15.04 -8.33
CA GLN A 410 -9.90 15.19 -7.05
C GLN A 410 -8.98 14.87 -5.90
N VAL A 411 -8.96 15.76 -4.90
CA VAL A 411 -8.17 15.59 -3.68
C VAL A 411 -9.11 15.38 -2.49
N PRO A 412 -9.29 14.13 -2.01
CA PRO A 412 -10.13 13.86 -0.87
C PRO A 412 -9.69 14.64 0.38
N GLU A 413 -10.65 15.22 1.10
CA GLU A 413 -10.40 15.90 2.38
C GLU A 413 -10.26 14.91 3.54
N ALA A 414 -10.83 13.70 3.39
CA ALA A 414 -10.72 12.65 4.38
C ALA A 414 -9.26 12.27 4.63
N LYS A 415 -8.90 12.21 5.89
CA LYS A 415 -7.57 11.80 6.36
C LYS A 415 -7.65 10.40 6.93
N GLU A 416 -6.50 9.75 7.09
CA GLU A 416 -6.40 8.41 7.70
C GLU A 416 -7.25 7.36 6.95
N LEU A 417 -7.14 7.34 5.63
CA LEU A 417 -7.96 6.49 4.75
C LEU A 417 -7.88 5.01 5.09
N VAL A 418 -6.72 4.52 5.54
CA VAL A 418 -6.53 3.12 5.98
C VAL A 418 -7.44 2.83 7.19
N ALA A 419 -7.39 3.66 8.22
CA ALA A 419 -8.22 3.49 9.41
C ALA A 419 -9.72 3.69 9.10
N LEU A 420 -10.08 4.61 8.18
CA LEU A 420 -11.47 4.78 7.71
C LEU A 420 -11.96 3.54 6.94
N GLY A 421 -11.12 2.93 6.11
CA GLY A 421 -11.46 1.69 5.41
C GLY A 421 -11.65 0.52 6.37
N ALA A 422 -10.77 0.39 7.35
CA ALA A 422 -10.95 -0.57 8.43
C ALA A 422 -12.25 -0.30 9.22
N ALA A 423 -12.56 0.96 9.54
CA ALA A 423 -13.82 1.31 10.19
C ALA A 423 -15.05 0.98 9.31
N ALA A 424 -14.97 1.20 8.00
CA ALA A 424 -16.04 0.83 7.07
C ALA A 424 -16.24 -0.70 7.02
N GLN A 425 -15.17 -1.48 7.10
CA GLN A 425 -15.24 -2.94 7.20
C GLN A 425 -15.91 -3.38 8.51
N ALA A 426 -15.56 -2.76 9.64
CA ALA A 426 -16.20 -3.02 10.93
C ALA A 426 -17.69 -2.61 10.93
N ALA A 427 -18.03 -1.48 10.31
CA ALA A 427 -19.42 -1.03 10.18
C ALA A 427 -20.26 -1.97 9.29
N GLY A 428 -19.67 -2.47 8.21
CA GLY A 428 -20.29 -3.46 7.32
C GLY A 428 -20.68 -4.75 8.05
N LEU A 429 -19.86 -5.22 9.00
CA LEU A 429 -20.20 -6.38 9.82
C LEU A 429 -21.46 -6.16 10.68
N LEU A 430 -21.64 -4.95 11.22
CA LEU A 430 -22.79 -4.64 12.07
C LEU A 430 -24.08 -4.46 11.29
N THR A 431 -24.00 -3.87 10.10
CA THR A 431 -25.16 -3.50 9.30
C THR A 431 -25.54 -4.54 8.25
N GLY A 432 -24.62 -5.48 7.93
CA GLY A 432 -24.77 -6.39 6.79
C GLY A 432 -24.60 -5.68 5.44
N GLU A 433 -24.16 -4.42 5.43
CA GLU A 433 -23.95 -3.61 4.24
C GLU A 433 -22.56 -3.87 3.66
N ASP A 434 -22.42 -3.76 2.34
CA ASP A 434 -21.11 -3.80 1.68
C ASP A 434 -20.19 -2.69 2.24
N PRO A 435 -18.98 -2.99 2.71
CA PRO A 435 -18.09 -1.99 3.31
C PRO A 435 -17.73 -0.83 2.37
N GLY A 436 -17.62 -1.08 1.06
CA GLY A 436 -17.43 -0.03 0.06
C GLY A 436 -18.66 0.88 -0.05
N ALA A 437 -19.87 0.34 0.09
CA ALA A 437 -21.09 1.14 0.15
C ALA A 437 -21.13 2.01 1.41
N VAL A 438 -20.68 1.47 2.55
CA VAL A 438 -20.54 2.25 3.80
C VAL A 438 -19.61 3.45 3.59
N ALA A 439 -18.40 3.23 3.04
CA ALA A 439 -17.45 4.33 2.79
C ALA A 439 -18.00 5.37 1.81
N ARG A 440 -18.70 4.94 0.76
CA ARG A 440 -19.38 5.87 -0.17
C ARG A 440 -20.49 6.67 0.52
N ARG A 441 -21.27 6.07 1.40
CA ARG A 441 -22.29 6.76 2.20
C ARG A 441 -21.66 7.81 3.12
N TRP A 442 -20.47 7.52 3.66
CA TRP A 442 -19.69 8.48 4.45
C TRP A 442 -19.07 9.60 3.62
N ASN A 443 -19.15 9.50 2.27
CA ASN A 443 -18.63 10.49 1.34
C ASN A 443 -17.13 10.82 1.54
N THR A 444 -16.34 9.80 1.78
CA THR A 444 -14.91 9.91 2.11
C THR A 444 -14.06 10.45 0.97
N THR A 445 -14.55 10.43 -0.27
CA THR A 445 -13.89 11.05 -1.42
C THR A 445 -14.21 12.53 -1.59
N ALA A 446 -15.10 13.11 -0.76
CA ALA A 446 -15.41 14.53 -0.83
C ALA A 446 -14.12 15.38 -0.76
N GLY A 447 -14.07 16.40 -1.59
CA GLY A 447 -12.92 17.30 -1.67
C GLY A 447 -12.94 18.13 -2.94
N PRO A 448 -12.01 19.09 -3.08
CA PRO A 448 -11.92 19.93 -4.27
C PRO A 448 -11.64 19.11 -5.51
N VAL A 449 -12.32 19.48 -6.59
CA VAL A 449 -12.14 18.91 -7.93
C VAL A 449 -11.58 19.99 -8.84
N LEU A 450 -10.46 19.71 -9.47
CA LEU A 450 -9.90 20.49 -10.55
C LEU A 450 -10.43 19.91 -11.87
N GLU A 451 -11.19 20.70 -12.62
CA GLU A 451 -11.77 20.29 -13.89
C GLU A 451 -10.68 19.87 -14.89
N ALA A 452 -11.01 18.96 -15.78
CA ALA A 452 -10.11 18.51 -16.85
C ALA A 452 -9.58 19.68 -17.70
N VAL A 453 -8.38 19.52 -18.21
CA VAL A 453 -7.79 20.41 -19.22
C VAL A 453 -7.35 19.59 -20.44
N GLU A 454 -7.03 20.24 -21.51
CA GLU A 454 -6.42 19.57 -22.66
C GLU A 454 -5.13 18.86 -22.21
N ARG A 455 -4.97 17.60 -22.60
CA ARG A 455 -3.81 16.79 -22.25
C ARG A 455 -2.57 17.28 -22.99
N ASP A 456 -1.49 17.46 -22.26
CA ASP A 456 -0.20 17.87 -22.80
C ASP A 456 0.57 16.68 -23.41
N ASP A 457 0.09 16.24 -24.58
CA ASP A 457 0.70 15.13 -25.32
C ASP A 457 2.10 15.46 -25.86
N GLU A 458 2.41 16.75 -26.08
CA GLU A 458 3.73 17.18 -26.53
C GLU A 458 4.79 16.92 -25.45
N THR A 459 4.53 17.30 -24.20
CA THR A 459 5.42 17.03 -23.08
C THR A 459 5.58 15.53 -22.84
N LEU A 460 4.48 14.76 -22.89
CA LEU A 460 4.55 13.30 -22.72
C LEU A 460 5.38 12.63 -23.82
N ALA A 461 5.17 13.02 -25.09
CA ALA A 461 5.94 12.49 -26.21
C ALA A 461 7.43 12.85 -26.11
N ARG A 462 7.76 14.08 -25.69
CA ARG A 462 9.13 14.52 -25.48
C ARG A 462 9.81 13.69 -24.38
N ILE A 463 9.17 13.48 -23.23
CA ILE A 463 9.73 12.66 -22.15
C ILE A 463 9.90 11.22 -22.60
N ALA A 464 8.92 10.62 -23.27
CA ALA A 464 8.99 9.26 -23.79
C ALA A 464 10.12 9.10 -24.82
N GLY A 465 10.33 10.10 -25.70
CA GLY A 465 11.44 10.12 -26.64
C GLY A 465 12.79 10.12 -25.93
N VAL A 466 13.00 11.02 -24.97
CA VAL A 466 14.24 11.08 -24.18
C VAL A 466 14.48 9.77 -23.41
N LEU A 467 13.43 9.18 -22.81
CA LEU A 467 13.53 7.91 -22.12
C LEU A 467 13.96 6.78 -23.07
N SER A 468 13.38 6.70 -24.26
CA SER A 468 13.72 5.71 -25.28
C SER A 468 15.15 5.87 -25.76
N ASP A 469 15.59 7.09 -26.08
CA ASP A 469 16.93 7.37 -26.59
C ASP A 469 18.00 7.14 -25.52
N ALA A 470 17.67 7.40 -24.27
CA ALA A 470 18.57 7.22 -23.14
C ALA A 470 18.54 5.80 -22.52
N ALA A 471 17.68 4.89 -22.96
CA ALA A 471 17.53 3.56 -22.38
C ALA A 471 18.88 2.82 -22.22
N PRO A 472 19.79 2.78 -23.22
CA PRO A 472 21.08 2.11 -23.06
C PRO A 472 21.99 2.73 -21.99
N LEU A 473 21.82 4.02 -21.69
CA LEU A 473 22.56 4.73 -20.67
C LEU A 473 21.97 4.44 -19.26
N LEU A 474 20.64 4.44 -19.16
CA LEU A 474 19.92 4.19 -17.93
C LEU A 474 20.02 2.73 -17.47
N GLU A 475 20.05 1.77 -18.41
CA GLU A 475 20.20 0.34 -18.11
C GLU A 475 21.61 -0.02 -17.59
N ARG A 476 22.65 0.63 -18.09
CA ARG A 476 24.04 0.33 -17.70
C ARG A 476 24.35 0.71 -16.26
N GLY A 477 23.66 1.69 -15.71
CA GLY A 477 23.95 2.26 -14.41
C GLY A 477 25.37 2.84 -14.30
N THR A 478 25.64 3.54 -13.25
CA THR A 478 27.02 3.86 -12.85
C THR A 478 27.61 2.60 -12.20
N SER A 479 28.53 1.94 -12.87
CA SER A 479 29.16 0.65 -12.47
C SER A 479 30.08 0.78 -11.25
N GLU A 480 29.65 1.48 -10.19
CA GLU A 480 30.38 1.55 -8.92
C GLU A 480 29.41 1.75 -7.76
N LYS A 481 28.97 0.62 -7.17
CA LYS A 481 28.60 0.57 -5.75
C LYS A 481 29.08 -0.74 -5.15
#